data_cf53b81689ceaf41187b087fa2dbe490
#
_entry.id   cf53b81689ceaf41187b087fa2dbe490
#
_cell.length_a   1.000
_cell.length_b   1.000
_cell.length_c   1.000
_cell.angle_alpha   90.00
_cell.angle_beta   90.00
_cell.angle_gamma   90.00
#
_symmetry.space_group_name_H-M   'P 1'
#
loop_
_entity.id
_entity.type
_entity.pdbx_description
1 polymer ?
#
loop_
_entity_poly.entity_id
_entity_poly.type
_entity_poly.pdbx_seq_one_letter_code
_entity_poly.pdbx_strand_id
1 'polypeptide(L)'
;MRRLAVKIISLALAAIGPPIVAVAQTAPPVASTEFDYYVMTLSWAPGFCDLGGQETPSPECAVGSGDGFVVHGLWPDNDYRPNPESCLGHDATPADLAEEHGLYPNDSLAAYEYRKHGTCTGLSAHDYFATVRSVRQRLIIPPMFQAPHEAAHLAPGDIEQAFMAANQNLRPDNMAVTCSNGELMDVRFCLAKDLSSYAICRKVARHSCQRGSIAIAPVR
;
A
#
# COMPACT_ATOMS: atom_id res chain seq x y z
N MET A 1 -38.36 57.58 -69.00
CA MET A 1 -38.46 57.53 -67.53
C MET A 1 -37.53 56.42 -67.01
N ARG A 2 -36.31 56.76 -66.56
CA ARG A 2 -35.35 55.81 -66.06
C ARG A 2 -35.43 55.77 -64.51
N ARG A 3 -35.75 54.62 -63.90
CA ARG A 3 -35.79 54.41 -62.47
C ARG A 3 -34.38 54.02 -62.01
N LEU A 4 -33.77 54.89 -61.18
CA LEU A 4 -32.56 54.55 -60.45
C LEU A 4 -32.89 53.61 -59.28
N ALA A 5 -32.22 52.46 -59.23
CA ALA A 5 -32.26 51.55 -58.09
C ALA A 5 -31.10 51.87 -57.14
N VAL A 6 -31.45 52.28 -55.92
CA VAL A 6 -30.49 52.52 -54.84
C VAL A 6 -30.19 51.21 -54.16
N LYS A 7 -28.95 50.73 -54.23
CA LYS A 7 -28.47 49.55 -53.46
C LYS A 7 -28.06 50.01 -52.05
N ILE A 8 -28.81 49.56 -51.06
CA ILE A 8 -28.45 49.71 -49.63
C ILE A 8 -27.44 48.64 -49.31
N ILE A 9 -26.18 49.00 -48.99
CA ILE A 9 -25.15 48.11 -48.48
C ILE A 9 -25.29 48.08 -46.96
N SER A 10 -25.79 46.94 -46.41
CA SER A 10 -25.80 46.74 -44.98
C SER A 10 -24.40 46.28 -44.51
N LEU A 11 -23.78 47.12 -43.71
CA LEU A 11 -22.50 46.83 -43.04
C LEU A 11 -22.82 46.03 -41.78
N ALA A 12 -22.48 44.70 -41.75
CA ALA A 12 -22.58 43.88 -40.57
C ALA A 12 -21.31 44.11 -39.67
N LEU A 13 -21.53 44.76 -38.51
CA LEU A 13 -20.52 44.91 -37.49
C LEU A 13 -20.36 43.56 -36.75
N ALA A 14 -19.25 42.86 -36.98
CA ALA A 14 -18.88 41.68 -36.19
C ALA A 14 -18.31 42.14 -34.84
N ALA A 15 -19.02 41.90 -33.76
CA ALA A 15 -18.54 42.10 -32.42
C ALA A 15 -17.54 41.04 -32.05
N ILE A 16 -16.23 41.37 -32.02
CA ILE A 16 -15.16 40.54 -31.50
C ILE A 16 -15.20 40.63 -29.98
N GLY A 17 -15.77 39.60 -29.32
CA GLY A 17 -15.72 39.48 -27.87
C GLY A 17 -14.26 39.22 -27.38
N PRO A 18 -13.88 39.63 -26.15
CA PRO A 18 -12.56 39.33 -25.63
C PRO A 18 -12.34 37.83 -25.49
N PRO A 19 -11.10 37.32 -25.69
CA PRO A 19 -10.80 35.91 -25.53
C PRO A 19 -10.99 35.51 -24.05
N ILE A 20 -11.79 34.49 -23.79
CA ILE A 20 -11.90 33.87 -22.46
C ILE A 20 -10.62 33.09 -22.23
N VAL A 21 -9.70 33.67 -21.43
CA VAL A 21 -8.53 32.96 -20.93
C VAL A 21 -9.02 31.97 -19.87
N ALA A 22 -9.10 30.69 -20.21
CA ALA A 22 -9.32 29.64 -19.24
C ALA A 22 -8.09 29.56 -18.32
N VAL A 23 -8.21 30.08 -17.10
CA VAL A 23 -7.23 29.88 -16.05
C VAL A 23 -7.36 28.42 -15.63
N ALA A 24 -6.42 27.58 -16.01
CA ALA A 24 -6.29 26.25 -15.49
C ALA A 24 -6.12 26.36 -13.96
N GLN A 25 -7.13 25.96 -13.20
CA GLN A 25 -7.01 25.82 -11.75
C GLN A 25 -6.07 24.64 -11.50
N THR A 26 -4.81 24.94 -11.21
CA THR A 26 -3.91 23.93 -10.64
C THR A 26 -4.47 23.55 -9.28
N ALA A 27 -4.84 22.28 -9.10
CA ALA A 27 -5.19 21.76 -7.79
C ALA A 27 -4.06 22.13 -6.80
N PRO A 28 -4.41 22.52 -5.55
CA PRO A 28 -3.37 22.80 -4.56
C PRO A 28 -2.46 21.59 -4.44
N PRO A 29 -1.14 21.78 -4.34
CA PRO A 29 -0.22 20.65 -4.18
C PRO A 29 -0.65 19.89 -2.93
N VAL A 30 -0.98 18.60 -3.09
CA VAL A 30 -1.11 17.68 -1.97
C VAL A 30 0.23 17.75 -1.25
N ALA A 31 0.23 18.16 0.02
CA ALA A 31 1.45 18.26 0.79
C ALA A 31 2.06 16.86 0.86
N SER A 32 3.03 16.58 0.00
CA SER A 32 3.78 15.32 0.05
C SER A 32 4.51 15.33 1.37
N THR A 33 4.11 14.43 2.27
CA THR A 33 4.81 14.28 3.54
C THR A 33 6.18 13.72 3.22
N GLU A 34 7.23 14.35 3.73
CA GLU A 34 8.58 13.82 3.57
C GLU A 34 8.73 12.54 4.37
N PHE A 35 9.16 11.47 3.73
CA PHE A 35 9.49 10.19 4.35
C PHE A 35 10.74 9.61 3.69
N ASP A 36 11.38 8.63 4.33
CA ASP A 36 12.67 8.11 3.88
C ASP A 36 12.50 6.92 2.93
N TYR A 37 11.56 6.02 3.21
CA TYR A 37 11.30 4.79 2.46
C TYR A 37 9.87 4.29 2.67
N TYR A 38 9.44 3.32 1.86
CA TYR A 38 8.21 2.58 2.10
C TYR A 38 8.48 1.30 2.89
N VAL A 39 7.53 0.90 3.73
CA VAL A 39 7.47 -0.42 4.38
C VAL A 39 6.27 -1.18 3.87
N MET A 40 6.51 -2.24 3.08
CA MET A 40 5.48 -3.21 2.74
C MET A 40 5.38 -4.22 3.86
N THR A 41 4.23 -4.34 4.49
CA THR A 41 3.97 -5.29 5.58
C THR A 41 3.01 -6.38 5.10
N LEU A 42 3.45 -7.63 5.26
CA LEU A 42 2.63 -8.81 5.03
C LEU A 42 2.37 -9.48 6.37
N SER A 43 1.10 -9.59 6.78
CA SER A 43 0.70 -10.29 7.99
C SER A 43 0.53 -11.78 7.72
N TRP A 44 0.98 -12.62 8.65
CA TRP A 44 0.71 -14.03 8.68
C TRP A 44 -0.69 -14.26 9.26
N ALA A 45 -1.70 -14.45 8.40
CA ALA A 45 -3.10 -14.54 8.81
C ALA A 45 -3.35 -15.59 9.90
N PRO A 46 -2.81 -16.83 9.84
CA PRO A 46 -3.01 -17.80 10.91
C PRO A 46 -2.52 -17.33 12.28
N GLY A 47 -1.32 -16.72 12.35
CA GLY A 47 -0.77 -16.19 13.61
C GLY A 47 -1.59 -15.02 14.17
N PHE A 48 -2.06 -14.11 13.30
CA PHE A 48 -2.99 -13.05 13.67
C PHE A 48 -4.27 -13.62 14.28
N CYS A 49 -4.83 -14.65 13.65
CA CYS A 49 -6.07 -15.29 14.10
C CYS A 49 -5.92 -16.03 15.45
N ASP A 50 -4.78 -16.67 15.69
CA ASP A 50 -4.50 -17.38 16.95
C ASP A 50 -4.31 -16.42 18.12
N LEU A 51 -3.87 -15.19 17.87
CA LEU A 51 -3.65 -14.16 18.89
C LEU A 51 -4.86 -13.28 19.17
N GLY A 52 -6.07 -13.69 18.79
CA GLY A 52 -7.30 -12.98 19.09
C GLY A 52 -7.77 -12.03 17.99
N GLY A 53 -7.20 -12.08 16.80
CA GLY A 53 -7.71 -11.41 15.61
C GLY A 53 -9.14 -11.81 15.23
N GLN A 54 -9.74 -12.71 16.04
CA GLN A 54 -11.11 -13.20 15.89
C GLN A 54 -12.14 -12.42 16.72
N GLU A 55 -11.74 -11.48 17.57
CA GLU A 55 -12.68 -10.65 18.35
C GLU A 55 -13.61 -9.84 17.44
N THR A 56 -13.15 -9.51 16.24
CA THR A 56 -13.99 -9.03 15.15
C THR A 56 -13.92 -10.06 14.02
N PRO A 57 -15.07 -10.58 13.52
CA PRO A 57 -15.04 -11.55 12.42
C PRO A 57 -14.23 -11.01 11.25
N SER A 58 -13.07 -11.59 11.00
CA SER A 58 -12.20 -11.22 9.89
C SER A 58 -12.15 -12.37 8.89
N PRO A 59 -12.36 -12.10 7.58
CA PRO A 59 -12.47 -13.15 6.57
C PRO A 59 -11.29 -14.11 6.54
N GLU A 60 -10.07 -13.62 6.77
CA GLU A 60 -8.84 -14.41 6.80
C GLU A 60 -8.79 -15.42 7.95
N CYS A 61 -9.63 -15.23 8.98
CA CYS A 61 -9.71 -16.16 10.10
C CYS A 61 -10.79 -17.25 9.94
N ALA A 62 -11.56 -17.20 8.85
CA ALA A 62 -12.57 -18.21 8.58
C ALA A 62 -11.90 -19.57 8.29
N VAL A 63 -12.52 -20.66 8.77
CA VAL A 63 -12.08 -22.01 8.44
C VAL A 63 -12.23 -22.22 6.92
N GLY A 64 -11.15 -22.64 6.27
CA GLY A 64 -11.10 -22.80 4.82
C GLY A 64 -10.84 -21.50 4.05
N SER A 65 -10.44 -20.40 4.72
CA SER A 65 -10.02 -19.17 4.02
C SER A 65 -8.85 -19.43 3.07
N GLY A 66 -7.93 -20.30 3.47
CA GLY A 66 -6.72 -20.57 2.70
C GLY A 66 -5.68 -19.43 2.78
N ASP A 67 -5.92 -18.43 3.61
CA ASP A 67 -5.05 -17.26 3.72
C ASP A 67 -3.76 -17.57 4.49
N GLY A 68 -2.63 -17.29 3.84
CA GLY A 68 -1.29 -17.29 4.41
C GLY A 68 -0.83 -15.86 4.68
N PHE A 69 0.13 -15.36 3.89
CA PHE A 69 0.52 -13.97 3.96
C PHE A 69 -0.46 -13.07 3.18
N VAL A 70 -1.13 -12.18 3.90
CA VAL A 70 -2.02 -11.13 3.38
C VAL A 70 -1.36 -9.76 3.49
N VAL A 71 -1.77 -8.82 2.64
CA VAL A 71 -1.29 -7.45 2.75
C VAL A 71 -1.88 -6.80 4.00
N HIS A 72 -1.00 -6.27 4.87
CA HIS A 72 -1.39 -5.37 5.93
C HIS A 72 -1.40 -3.91 5.43
N GLY A 73 -0.29 -3.47 4.83
CA GLY A 73 -0.21 -2.13 4.28
C GLY A 73 1.12 -1.83 3.60
N LEU A 74 1.15 -0.65 2.95
CA LEU A 74 2.35 -0.03 2.39
C LEU A 74 2.51 1.35 3.04
N TRP A 75 3.46 1.49 3.96
CA TRP A 75 3.57 2.64 4.84
C TRP A 75 4.77 3.52 4.48
N PRO A 76 4.61 4.84 4.33
CA PRO A 76 5.74 5.75 4.34
C PRO A 76 6.35 5.78 5.74
N ASP A 77 7.67 5.64 5.84
CA ASP A 77 8.36 5.50 7.12
C ASP A 77 9.69 6.27 7.14
N ASN A 78 10.21 6.52 8.34
CA ASN A 78 11.43 7.26 8.61
C ASN A 78 12.33 6.51 9.60
N ASP A 79 13.65 6.54 9.37
CA ASP A 79 14.59 5.94 10.32
C ASP A 79 14.79 6.77 11.60
N TYR A 80 14.76 8.10 11.49
CA TYR A 80 15.17 9.00 12.57
C TYR A 80 14.11 10.04 12.97
N ARG A 81 13.01 10.10 12.23
CA ARG A 81 11.88 11.01 12.48
C ARG A 81 10.63 10.21 12.83
N PRO A 82 9.59 10.81 13.43
CA PRO A 82 8.27 10.17 13.51
C PRO A 82 7.78 9.80 12.12
N ASN A 83 7.09 8.66 12.02
CA ASN A 83 6.48 8.25 10.77
C ASN A 83 5.29 9.15 10.45
N PRO A 84 5.07 9.51 9.18
CA PRO A 84 3.88 10.25 8.80
C PRO A 84 2.66 9.34 8.89
N GLU A 85 1.62 9.83 9.58
CA GLU A 85 0.35 9.13 9.74
C GLU A 85 -0.81 10.10 9.66
N SER A 86 -1.95 9.66 9.15
CA SER A 86 -3.22 10.42 9.11
C SER A 86 -3.06 11.81 8.48
N CYS A 87 -2.39 11.87 7.34
CA CYS A 87 -2.17 13.12 6.62
C CYS A 87 -3.48 13.61 5.99
N LEU A 88 -3.50 14.91 5.62
CA LEU A 88 -4.65 15.48 4.93
C LEU A 88 -4.88 14.79 3.57
N GLY A 89 -6.10 14.37 3.31
CA GLY A 89 -6.50 13.69 2.08
C GLY A 89 -7.99 13.36 2.10
N HIS A 90 -8.46 12.75 1.02
CA HIS A 90 -9.83 12.24 0.92
C HIS A 90 -9.85 10.75 1.28
N ASP A 91 -10.97 10.26 1.81
CA ASP A 91 -11.18 8.84 2.00
C ASP A 91 -11.22 8.11 0.64
N ALA A 92 -10.84 6.84 0.64
CA ALA A 92 -10.99 5.98 -0.53
C ALA A 92 -12.48 5.78 -0.87
N THR A 93 -12.81 5.91 -2.14
CA THR A 93 -14.15 5.62 -2.65
C THR A 93 -14.32 4.12 -2.91
N PRO A 94 -15.56 3.60 -3.06
CA PRO A 94 -15.78 2.21 -3.46
C PRO A 94 -15.09 1.83 -4.79
N ALA A 95 -14.93 2.81 -5.71
CA ALA A 95 -14.21 2.58 -6.96
C ALA A 95 -12.69 2.42 -6.74
N ASP A 96 -12.11 3.18 -5.81
CA ASP A 96 -10.71 3.04 -5.43
C ASP A 96 -10.45 1.69 -4.75
N LEU A 97 -11.38 1.26 -3.87
CA LEU A 97 -11.29 -0.02 -3.17
C LEU A 97 -11.42 -1.22 -4.12
N ALA A 98 -12.04 -1.07 -5.30
CA ALA A 98 -12.05 -2.13 -6.31
C ALA A 98 -10.64 -2.52 -6.78
N GLU A 99 -9.67 -1.61 -6.72
CA GLU A 99 -8.27 -1.88 -7.08
C GLU A 99 -7.55 -2.78 -6.06
N GLU A 100 -8.03 -2.83 -4.82
CA GLU A 100 -7.40 -3.63 -3.77
C GLU A 100 -7.92 -5.08 -3.69
N HIS A 101 -9.01 -5.43 -4.38
CA HIS A 101 -9.63 -6.76 -4.28
C HIS A 101 -8.62 -7.88 -4.39
N GLY A 102 -8.61 -8.77 -3.38
CA GLY A 102 -7.70 -9.90 -3.26
C GLY A 102 -6.28 -9.56 -2.78
N LEU A 103 -6.04 -8.34 -2.31
CA LEU A 103 -4.81 -7.93 -1.64
C LEU A 103 -4.97 -7.93 -0.12
N TYR A 104 -5.97 -7.18 0.36
CA TYR A 104 -6.31 -7.08 1.78
C TYR A 104 -7.37 -8.12 2.14
N PRO A 105 -7.46 -8.51 3.42
CA PRO A 105 -8.53 -9.40 3.89
C PRO A 105 -9.94 -8.83 3.68
N ASN A 106 -10.08 -7.51 3.73
CA ASN A 106 -11.36 -6.83 3.52
C ASN A 106 -11.17 -5.33 3.21
N ASP A 107 -12.20 -4.73 2.59
CA ASP A 107 -12.24 -3.30 2.21
C ASP A 107 -12.08 -2.35 3.42
N SER A 108 -12.56 -2.76 4.61
CA SER A 108 -12.47 -1.92 5.81
C SER A 108 -11.03 -1.71 6.25
N LEU A 109 -10.21 -2.77 6.20
CA LEU A 109 -8.77 -2.68 6.47
C LEU A 109 -8.09 -1.84 5.41
N ALA A 110 -8.38 -2.08 4.13
CA ALA A 110 -7.80 -1.31 3.03
C ALA A 110 -8.10 0.19 3.17
N ALA A 111 -9.35 0.55 3.44
CA ALA A 111 -9.76 1.94 3.64
C ALA A 111 -9.08 2.57 4.87
N TYR A 112 -8.94 1.82 5.96
CA TYR A 112 -8.23 2.26 7.16
C TYR A 112 -6.74 2.53 6.87
N GLU A 113 -6.07 1.59 6.21
CA GLU A 113 -4.65 1.69 5.88
C GLU A 113 -4.37 2.86 4.91
N TYR A 114 -5.24 3.06 3.92
CA TYR A 114 -5.13 4.23 3.06
C TYR A 114 -5.29 5.53 3.85
N ARG A 115 -6.33 5.67 4.68
CA ARG A 115 -6.56 6.88 5.47
C ARG A 115 -5.41 7.17 6.42
N LYS A 116 -4.88 6.13 7.07
CA LYS A 116 -3.80 6.26 8.06
C LYS A 116 -2.43 6.50 7.42
N HIS A 117 -2.10 5.78 6.38
CA HIS A 117 -0.76 5.76 5.79
C HIS A 117 -0.73 6.23 4.33
N GLY A 118 -1.69 5.79 3.52
CA GLY A 118 -1.74 6.10 2.09
C GLY A 118 -1.84 7.59 1.81
N THR A 119 -2.65 8.34 2.59
CA THR A 119 -2.78 9.80 2.46
C THR A 119 -1.46 10.54 2.63
N CYS A 120 -0.48 9.93 3.29
CA CYS A 120 0.85 10.51 3.52
C CYS A 120 1.83 10.30 2.36
N THR A 121 1.47 9.51 1.37
CA THR A 121 2.32 9.22 0.21
C THR A 121 2.26 10.30 -0.88
N GLY A 122 1.20 11.11 -0.89
CA GLY A 122 0.88 12.05 -1.96
C GLY A 122 0.18 11.39 -3.16
N LEU A 123 -0.08 10.08 -3.11
CA LEU A 123 -0.83 9.35 -4.15
C LEU A 123 -2.34 9.50 -3.94
N SER A 124 -3.10 9.44 -5.03
CA SER A 124 -4.54 9.20 -4.94
C SER A 124 -4.82 7.81 -4.35
N ALA A 125 -6.04 7.55 -3.86
CA ALA A 125 -6.38 6.23 -3.32
C ALA A 125 -6.24 5.13 -4.40
N HIS A 126 -6.69 5.41 -5.62
CA HIS A 126 -6.51 4.52 -6.76
C HIS A 126 -5.03 4.19 -7.01
N ASP A 127 -4.17 5.21 -7.12
CA ASP A 127 -2.75 5.01 -7.39
C ASP A 127 -2.03 4.34 -6.22
N TYR A 128 -2.47 4.60 -4.98
CA TYR A 128 -1.93 3.93 -3.79
C TYR A 128 -2.21 2.42 -3.85
N PHE A 129 -3.46 1.98 -4.09
CA PHE A 129 -3.78 0.56 -4.18
C PHE A 129 -3.14 -0.13 -5.38
N ALA A 130 -3.08 0.55 -6.53
CA ALA A 130 -2.33 0.05 -7.68
C ALA A 130 -0.83 -0.13 -7.34
N THR A 131 -0.26 0.79 -6.56
CA THR A 131 1.13 0.71 -6.06
C THR A 131 1.30 -0.47 -5.10
N VAL A 132 0.40 -0.64 -4.13
CA VAL A 132 0.40 -1.80 -3.20
C VAL A 132 0.37 -3.10 -3.98
N ARG A 133 -0.52 -3.23 -4.96
CA ARG A 133 -0.63 -4.41 -5.84
C ARG A 133 0.68 -4.67 -6.58
N SER A 134 1.25 -3.66 -7.20
CA SER A 134 2.52 -3.75 -7.93
C SER A 134 3.66 -4.22 -7.04
N VAL A 135 3.79 -3.68 -5.83
CA VAL A 135 4.80 -4.09 -4.85
C VAL A 135 4.58 -5.53 -4.41
N ARG A 136 3.32 -5.89 -4.04
CA ARG A 136 2.99 -7.25 -3.59
C ARG A 136 3.29 -8.32 -4.64
N GLN A 137 2.99 -8.03 -5.91
CA GLN A 137 3.24 -8.97 -7.02
C GLN A 137 4.73 -9.27 -7.26
N ARG A 138 5.61 -8.35 -6.89
CA ARG A 138 7.07 -8.54 -7.01
C ARG A 138 7.68 -9.33 -5.85
N LEU A 139 6.98 -9.41 -4.71
CA LEU A 139 7.44 -10.16 -3.54
C LEU A 139 7.09 -11.64 -3.67
N ILE A 140 8.11 -12.47 -3.66
CA ILE A 140 7.96 -13.92 -3.75
C ILE A 140 7.85 -14.49 -2.34
N ILE A 141 6.72 -15.13 -2.04
CA ILE A 141 6.53 -15.88 -0.80
C ILE A 141 7.27 -17.21 -0.91
N PRO A 142 8.18 -17.53 0.03
CA PRO A 142 8.89 -18.79 0.01
C PRO A 142 7.94 -19.99 0.02
N PRO A 143 8.26 -21.12 -0.68
CA PRO A 143 7.36 -22.27 -0.81
C PRO A 143 6.84 -22.81 0.53
N MET A 144 7.66 -22.76 1.58
CA MET A 144 7.28 -23.23 2.92
C MET A 144 6.12 -22.45 3.56
N PHE A 145 5.79 -21.24 3.04
CA PHE A 145 4.69 -20.40 3.52
C PHE A 145 3.51 -20.31 2.53
N GLN A 146 3.55 -21.05 1.41
CA GLN A 146 2.48 -20.94 0.40
C GLN A 146 1.18 -21.63 0.84
N ALA A 147 1.26 -22.73 1.57
CA ALA A 147 0.10 -23.40 2.18
C ALA A 147 0.56 -24.45 3.22
N PRO A 148 1.20 -24.06 4.33
CA PRO A 148 1.57 -25.04 5.33
C PRO A 148 0.32 -25.61 6.02
N HIS A 149 0.16 -26.93 6.02
CA HIS A 149 -0.95 -27.64 6.66
C HIS A 149 -0.61 -28.11 8.07
N GLU A 150 0.64 -28.01 8.49
CA GLU A 150 1.14 -28.42 9.81
C GLU A 150 1.81 -27.24 10.50
N ALA A 151 1.65 -27.17 11.83
CA ALA A 151 2.34 -26.19 12.63
C ALA A 151 3.85 -26.46 12.63
N ALA A 152 4.63 -25.41 12.56
CA ALA A 152 6.09 -25.47 12.61
C ALA A 152 6.64 -24.51 13.66
N HIS A 153 7.92 -24.68 14.01
CA HIS A 153 8.68 -23.73 14.80
C HIS A 153 9.96 -23.38 14.05
N LEU A 154 10.18 -22.09 13.83
CA LEU A 154 11.34 -21.59 13.09
C LEU A 154 12.03 -20.48 13.88
N ALA A 155 13.34 -20.37 13.73
CA ALA A 155 14.00 -19.15 14.17
C ALA A 155 13.66 -17.98 13.25
N PRO A 156 13.48 -16.75 13.76
CA PRO A 156 13.22 -15.58 12.90
C PRO A 156 14.25 -15.42 11.79
N GLY A 157 15.53 -15.70 12.08
CA GLY A 157 16.61 -15.66 11.09
C GLY A 157 16.46 -16.69 9.96
N ASP A 158 15.88 -17.86 10.22
CA ASP A 158 15.61 -18.86 9.17
C ASP A 158 14.48 -18.38 8.25
N ILE A 159 13.49 -17.67 8.79
CA ILE A 159 12.41 -17.03 8.00
C ILE A 159 13.02 -15.93 7.13
N GLU A 160 13.86 -15.05 7.68
CA GLU A 160 14.60 -14.02 6.92
C GLU A 160 15.40 -14.66 5.79
N GLN A 161 16.16 -15.73 6.06
CA GLN A 161 16.95 -16.44 5.06
C GLN A 161 16.06 -17.03 3.94
N ALA A 162 14.90 -17.59 4.28
CA ALA A 162 13.97 -18.13 3.28
C ALA A 162 13.46 -17.01 2.35
N PHE A 163 13.10 -15.85 2.91
CA PHE A 163 12.68 -14.71 2.09
C PHE A 163 13.83 -14.14 1.26
N MET A 164 15.04 -14.03 1.79
CA MET A 164 16.22 -13.57 1.04
C MET A 164 16.58 -14.54 -0.10
N ALA A 165 16.43 -15.84 0.11
CA ALA A 165 16.65 -16.84 -0.95
C ALA A 165 15.62 -16.74 -2.09
N ALA A 166 14.38 -16.36 -1.77
CA ALA A 166 13.30 -16.21 -2.75
C ALA A 166 13.32 -14.84 -3.45
N ASN A 167 13.87 -13.79 -2.82
CA ASN A 167 13.81 -12.42 -3.32
C ASN A 167 15.22 -11.85 -3.53
N GLN A 168 15.59 -11.69 -4.79
CA GLN A 168 16.91 -11.18 -5.15
C GLN A 168 17.16 -9.79 -4.55
N ASN A 169 18.37 -9.57 -4.02
CA ASN A 169 18.83 -8.33 -3.38
C ASN A 169 18.14 -7.99 -2.04
N LEU A 170 17.25 -8.84 -1.53
CA LEU A 170 16.74 -8.69 -0.16
C LEU A 170 17.84 -9.04 0.84
N ARG A 171 17.95 -8.28 1.93
CA ARG A 171 19.01 -8.39 2.94
C ARG A 171 18.43 -8.17 4.34
N PRO A 172 19.13 -8.58 5.42
CA PRO A 172 18.63 -8.40 6.79
C PRO A 172 18.43 -6.95 7.20
N ASP A 173 19.13 -5.99 6.57
CA ASP A 173 19.06 -4.56 6.89
C ASP A 173 17.89 -3.83 6.17
N ASN A 174 17.14 -4.53 5.35
CA ASN A 174 15.98 -3.99 4.65
C ASN A 174 14.69 -4.84 4.82
N MET A 175 14.67 -5.67 5.86
CA MET A 175 13.48 -6.43 6.24
C MET A 175 13.40 -6.63 7.77
N ALA A 176 12.25 -7.12 8.24
CA ALA A 176 12.07 -7.60 9.60
C ALA A 176 11.04 -8.72 9.64
N VAL A 177 11.26 -9.71 10.49
CA VAL A 177 10.27 -10.72 10.89
C VAL A 177 9.76 -10.34 12.26
N THR A 178 8.48 -10.05 12.42
CA THR A 178 7.90 -9.67 13.71
C THR A 178 7.15 -10.83 14.35
N CYS A 179 7.06 -10.82 15.68
CA CYS A 179 6.34 -11.83 16.44
C CYS A 179 5.58 -11.21 17.61
N SER A 180 4.51 -11.85 18.02
CA SER A 180 3.78 -11.55 19.24
C SER A 180 3.48 -12.84 19.99
N ASN A 181 3.66 -12.86 21.30
CA ASN A 181 3.46 -14.04 22.17
C ASN A 181 4.18 -15.33 21.71
N GLY A 182 5.20 -15.21 20.86
CA GLY A 182 5.93 -16.35 20.29
C GLY A 182 5.37 -16.88 18.98
N GLU A 183 4.43 -16.18 18.35
CA GLU A 183 3.83 -16.47 17.06
C GLU A 183 4.35 -15.52 15.99
N LEU A 184 4.50 -16.01 14.75
CA LEU A 184 4.79 -15.16 13.58
C LEU A 184 3.63 -14.19 13.34
N MET A 185 3.95 -12.89 13.26
CA MET A 185 2.96 -11.83 12.98
C MET A 185 3.12 -11.27 11.57
N ASP A 186 4.23 -10.60 11.30
CA ASP A 186 4.45 -9.95 10.01
C ASP A 186 5.85 -10.25 9.46
N VAL A 187 5.96 -10.15 8.14
CA VAL A 187 7.23 -9.89 7.48
C VAL A 187 7.15 -8.53 6.80
N ARG A 188 8.14 -7.68 7.08
CA ARG A 188 8.20 -6.30 6.60
C ARG A 188 9.36 -6.14 5.64
N PHE A 189 9.14 -5.41 4.56
CA PHE A 189 10.12 -5.15 3.50
C PHE A 189 10.22 -3.65 3.27
N CYS A 190 11.42 -3.11 3.38
CA CYS A 190 11.67 -1.71 3.11
C CYS A 190 12.05 -1.50 1.65
N LEU A 191 11.42 -0.52 1.02
CA LEU A 191 11.59 -0.20 -0.39
C LEU A 191 11.97 1.27 -0.55
N ALA A 192 12.83 1.57 -1.50
CA ALA A 192 13.15 2.94 -1.87
C ALA A 192 11.88 3.71 -2.26
N LYS A 193 11.89 5.04 -2.14
CA LYS A 193 10.72 5.88 -2.45
C LYS A 193 10.21 5.72 -3.87
N ASP A 194 11.09 5.43 -4.81
CA ASP A 194 10.75 5.16 -6.20
C ASP A 194 10.33 3.70 -6.46
N LEU A 195 10.33 2.87 -5.40
CA LEU A 195 9.96 1.46 -5.41
C LEU A 195 10.81 0.59 -6.33
N SER A 196 11.94 1.08 -6.83
CA SER A 196 12.80 0.36 -7.78
C SER A 196 13.68 -0.71 -7.12
N SER A 197 13.93 -0.57 -5.81
CA SER A 197 14.85 -1.41 -5.04
C SER A 197 14.46 -1.50 -3.57
N TYR A 198 15.09 -2.41 -2.83
CA TYR A 198 15.03 -2.42 -1.37
C TYR A 198 15.85 -1.27 -0.79
N ALA A 199 15.39 -0.72 0.34
CA ALA A 199 16.05 0.34 1.08
C ALA A 199 16.55 -0.15 2.44
N ILE A 200 17.67 0.37 2.93
CA ILE A 200 18.13 0.13 4.30
C ILE A 200 17.17 0.85 5.26
N CYS A 201 16.66 0.14 6.26
CA CYS A 201 15.68 0.64 7.23
C CYS A 201 16.05 0.14 8.66
N ARG A 202 17.04 0.76 9.26
CA ARG A 202 17.59 0.31 10.55
C ARG A 202 16.55 0.28 11.67
N LYS A 203 15.62 1.22 11.66
CA LYS A 203 14.51 1.26 12.63
C LYS A 203 13.64 0.02 12.51
N VAL A 204 13.21 -0.34 11.29
CA VAL A 204 12.38 -1.52 11.02
C VAL A 204 13.15 -2.80 11.35
N ALA A 205 14.37 -2.95 10.86
CA ALA A 205 15.20 -4.14 11.09
C ALA A 205 15.45 -4.41 12.58
N ARG A 206 15.61 -3.37 13.42
CA ARG A 206 15.75 -3.53 14.88
C ARG A 206 14.50 -4.06 15.58
N HIS A 207 13.34 -3.99 14.93
CA HIS A 207 12.08 -4.57 15.45
C HIS A 207 11.86 -6.02 15.04
N SER A 208 12.86 -6.64 14.39
CA SER A 208 12.84 -8.10 14.16
C SER A 208 12.73 -8.84 15.49
N CYS A 209 11.95 -9.91 15.48
CA CYS A 209 11.72 -10.76 16.64
C CYS A 209 13.03 -11.32 17.19
N GLN A 210 13.28 -11.13 18.49
CA GLN A 210 14.52 -11.55 19.18
C GLN A 210 14.41 -12.91 19.87
N ARG A 211 13.37 -13.70 19.55
CA ARG A 211 13.19 -15.04 20.11
C ARG A 211 14.06 -16.06 19.36
N GLY A 212 14.54 -17.11 20.07
CA GLY A 212 15.29 -18.19 19.42
C GLY A 212 14.41 -19.03 18.45
N SER A 213 13.11 -19.10 18.72
CA SER A 213 12.13 -19.81 17.88
C SER A 213 10.74 -19.21 18.07
N ILE A 214 9.94 -19.21 17.01
CA ILE A 214 8.54 -18.77 16.99
C ILE A 214 7.68 -19.81 16.31
N ALA A 215 6.41 -19.88 16.73
CA ALA A 215 5.43 -20.76 16.11
C ALA A 215 4.96 -20.18 14.77
N ILE A 216 4.78 -21.07 13.82
CA ILE A 216 4.16 -20.81 12.52
C ILE A 216 2.88 -21.62 12.48
N ALA A 217 1.75 -20.96 12.72
CA ALA A 217 0.45 -21.61 12.67
C ALA A 217 0.13 -22.06 11.21
N PRO A 218 -0.55 -23.20 11.01
CA PRO A 218 -0.92 -23.66 9.69
C PRO A 218 -2.02 -22.79 9.07
N VAL A 219 -2.08 -22.78 7.76
CA VAL A 219 -3.19 -22.16 7.01
C VAL A 219 -4.51 -22.88 7.35
N ARG A 220 -5.59 -22.11 7.52
CA ARG A 220 -6.90 -22.58 8.00
C ARG A 220 -7.82 -23.10 6.90
#